data_0042c49ee425ff32a54414c58b7ebab2
#
_entry.id   0042c49ee425ff32a54414c58b7ebab2
#
_cell.length_a   1.000
_cell.length_b   1.000
_cell.length_c   1.000
_cell.angle_alpha   90.00
_cell.angle_beta   90.00
_cell.angle_gamma   90.00
#
_symmetry.space_group_name_H-M   'P 1'
#
loop_
_entity.id
_entity.type
_entity.pdbx_description
1 polymer ?
#
loop_
_entity_poly.entity_id
_entity_poly.type
_entity_poly.pdbx_seq_one_letter_code
_entity_poly.pdbx_strand_id
1 'polypeptide(L)'
;MSSLNPPLEYKIILIGNSGVGKTSFFRKLSTGDFAETNIATIGVEKISFDIKFINNNNEPKKIDVSLFDTAGQEKFRALTRQYYKGTDGVLLLYDITDKRTFENVEMWVDSLNESIDSNKDSKYVVILIGNKKDLINVENFSRQVSEEEAKEICQKFNMKWGGECSTKDLSKDELLKLFESYTKEIYDKVGEKTNKKQKIKNVDQHKRKKKCCATKIV
;
A
#
# COMPACT_ATOMS: atom_id res chain seq x y z
N MET A 1 3.54 32.44 -13.28
CA MET A 1 3.26 31.10 -13.83
C MET A 1 3.70 30.08 -12.79
N SER A 2 2.78 29.58 -11.99
CA SER A 2 3.06 28.57 -10.98
C SER A 2 3.50 27.28 -11.68
N SER A 3 4.71 26.83 -11.37
CA SER A 3 5.19 25.51 -11.80
C SER A 3 4.27 24.45 -11.18
N LEU A 4 3.31 23.97 -11.95
CA LEU A 4 2.50 22.82 -11.59
C LEU A 4 3.44 21.61 -11.54
N ASN A 5 4.00 21.35 -10.37
CA ASN A 5 4.60 20.05 -10.14
C ASN A 5 3.50 18.99 -10.32
N PRO A 6 3.75 17.92 -11.07
CA PRO A 6 2.77 16.86 -11.19
C PRO A 6 2.41 16.32 -9.80
N PRO A 7 1.16 15.91 -9.60
CA PRO A 7 0.74 15.37 -8.31
C PRO A 7 1.64 14.19 -7.93
N LEU A 8 1.92 14.09 -6.65
CA LEU A 8 2.67 12.96 -6.09
C LEU A 8 1.76 11.75 -6.11
N GLU A 9 2.16 10.68 -6.78
CA GLU A 9 1.36 9.46 -6.92
C GLU A 9 2.01 8.30 -6.18
N TYR A 10 1.23 7.60 -5.33
CA TYR A 10 1.63 6.36 -4.68
C TYR A 10 0.79 5.18 -5.13
N LYS A 11 1.50 4.08 -5.35
CA LYS A 11 0.90 2.77 -5.59
C LYS A 11 0.90 1.98 -4.29
N ILE A 12 -0.30 1.63 -3.82
CA ILE A 12 -0.49 0.81 -2.62
C ILE A 12 -1.20 -0.48 -3.03
N ILE A 13 -0.76 -1.61 -2.50
CA ILE A 13 -1.37 -2.92 -2.76
C ILE A 13 -1.87 -3.56 -1.47
N LEU A 14 -3.00 -4.26 -1.55
CA LEU A 14 -3.52 -5.13 -0.49
C LEU A 14 -3.06 -6.56 -0.76
N ILE A 15 -2.41 -7.18 0.22
CA ILE A 15 -2.00 -8.59 0.15
C ILE A 15 -2.35 -9.32 1.45
N GLY A 16 -2.26 -10.64 1.43
CA GLY A 16 -2.62 -11.52 2.55
C GLY A 16 -3.48 -12.67 2.08
N ASN A 17 -3.76 -13.63 2.95
CA ASN A 17 -4.49 -14.84 2.63
C ASN A 17 -5.91 -14.58 2.11
N SER A 18 -6.50 -15.59 1.48
CA SER A 18 -7.92 -15.55 1.14
C SER A 18 -8.76 -15.42 2.42
N GLY A 19 -9.85 -14.65 2.36
CA GLY A 19 -10.78 -14.50 3.46
C GLY A 19 -10.37 -13.54 4.58
N VAL A 20 -9.15 -12.94 4.59
CA VAL A 20 -8.73 -11.98 5.62
C VAL A 20 -9.42 -10.61 5.53
N GLY A 21 -10.18 -10.35 4.47
CA GLY A 21 -10.96 -9.13 4.31
C GLY A 21 -10.36 -8.04 3.42
N LYS A 22 -9.38 -8.34 2.54
CA LYS A 22 -8.79 -7.37 1.61
C LYS A 22 -9.83 -6.70 0.72
N THR A 23 -10.63 -7.51 0.03
CA THR A 23 -11.69 -7.01 -0.86
C THR A 23 -12.77 -6.25 -0.10
N SER A 24 -13.10 -6.68 1.14
CA SER A 24 -14.03 -5.93 2.00
C SER A 24 -13.46 -4.57 2.38
N PHE A 25 -12.17 -4.50 2.73
CA PHE A 25 -11.44 -3.25 3.01
C PHE A 25 -11.44 -2.32 1.79
N PHE A 26 -11.11 -2.85 0.62
CA PHE A 26 -11.12 -2.13 -0.65
C PHE A 26 -12.51 -1.58 -0.99
N ARG A 27 -13.56 -2.42 -0.92
CA ARG A 27 -14.94 -2.02 -1.20
C ARG A 27 -15.43 -0.98 -0.22
N LYS A 28 -15.16 -1.14 1.07
CA LYS A 28 -15.55 -0.18 2.10
C LYS A 28 -14.94 1.20 1.84
N LEU A 29 -13.67 1.27 1.43
CA LEU A 29 -13.04 2.52 1.02
C LEU A 29 -13.66 3.10 -0.26
N SER A 30 -14.01 2.26 -1.22
CA SER A 30 -14.58 2.68 -2.50
C SER A 30 -16.02 3.18 -2.34
N THR A 31 -16.93 2.31 -1.95
CA THR A 31 -18.37 2.55 -1.94
C THR A 31 -18.92 2.94 -0.57
N GLY A 32 -18.26 2.55 0.51
CA GLY A 32 -18.76 2.63 1.88
C GLY A 32 -19.52 1.37 2.33
N ASP A 33 -19.74 0.43 1.41
CA ASP A 33 -20.52 -0.78 1.70
C ASP A 33 -19.63 -1.89 2.23
N PHE A 34 -20.22 -2.70 3.09
CA PHE A 34 -19.66 -3.97 3.52
C PHE A 34 -20.58 -5.10 3.02
N ALA A 35 -20.03 -6.04 2.27
CA ALA A 35 -20.74 -7.22 1.86
C ALA A 35 -20.01 -8.46 2.40
N GLU A 36 -20.72 -9.31 3.11
CA GLU A 36 -20.25 -10.65 3.47
C GLU A 36 -20.25 -11.52 2.21
N THR A 37 -19.15 -11.49 1.46
CA THR A 37 -19.01 -12.33 0.27
C THR A 37 -17.95 -13.39 0.54
N ASN A 38 -18.32 -14.66 0.37
CA ASN A 38 -17.39 -15.79 0.38
C ASN A 38 -16.77 -16.05 -1.00
N ILE A 39 -16.97 -15.12 -1.96
CA ILE A 39 -16.46 -15.27 -3.32
C ILE A 39 -15.00 -14.80 -3.33
N ALA A 40 -14.12 -15.71 -3.74
CA ALA A 40 -12.70 -15.38 -3.90
C ALA A 40 -12.53 -14.36 -5.03
N THR A 41 -11.70 -13.35 -4.78
CA THR A 41 -11.32 -12.36 -5.79
C THR A 41 -10.57 -13.03 -6.93
N ILE A 42 -11.06 -12.85 -8.16
CA ILE A 42 -10.40 -13.30 -9.39
C ILE A 42 -9.86 -12.03 -10.08
N GLY A 43 -8.52 -11.92 -10.16
CA GLY A 43 -7.87 -10.76 -10.78
C GLY A 43 -7.45 -9.69 -9.78
N VAL A 44 -7.34 -8.46 -10.27
CA VAL A 44 -6.93 -7.28 -9.49
C VAL A 44 -7.84 -6.12 -9.83
N GLU A 45 -8.41 -5.49 -8.80
CA GLU A 45 -9.19 -4.27 -8.93
C GLU A 45 -8.36 -3.06 -8.50
N LYS A 46 -8.64 -1.88 -9.09
CA LYS A 46 -7.96 -0.62 -8.77
C LYS A 46 -8.98 0.47 -8.48
N ILE A 47 -8.73 1.23 -7.40
CA ILE A 47 -9.36 2.53 -7.16
C ILE A 47 -8.28 3.60 -7.00
N SER A 48 -8.67 4.87 -7.23
CA SER A 48 -7.78 6.00 -7.01
C SER A 48 -8.51 7.10 -6.27
N PHE A 49 -7.83 7.72 -5.30
CA PHE A 49 -8.33 8.85 -4.53
C PHE A 49 -7.21 9.75 -4.05
N ASP A 50 -7.60 10.99 -3.75
CA ASP A 50 -6.70 11.99 -3.19
C ASP A 50 -6.67 11.88 -1.67
N ILE A 51 -5.48 11.70 -1.11
CA ILE A 51 -5.23 11.74 0.33
C ILE A 51 -4.55 13.06 0.69
N LYS A 52 -5.07 13.73 1.71
CA LYS A 52 -4.52 15.00 2.23
C LYS A 52 -4.13 14.82 3.69
N PHE A 53 -2.92 15.24 4.03
CA PHE A 53 -2.43 15.24 5.41
C PHE A 53 -1.40 16.34 5.65
N ILE A 54 -1.06 16.57 6.91
CA ILE A 54 0.04 17.44 7.31
C ILE A 54 1.28 16.58 7.55
N ASN A 55 2.38 16.88 6.87
CA ASN A 55 3.64 16.17 7.07
C ASN A 55 4.34 16.61 8.37
N ASN A 56 5.47 15.98 8.70
CA ASN A 56 6.22 16.27 9.93
C ASN A 56 6.85 17.67 9.96
N ASN A 57 6.96 18.34 8.80
CA ASN A 57 7.40 19.74 8.69
C ASN A 57 6.24 20.75 8.77
N ASN A 58 5.05 20.30 9.18
CA ASN A 58 3.82 21.10 9.25
C ASN A 58 3.32 21.65 7.90
N GLU A 59 3.67 20.96 6.80
CA GLU A 59 3.25 21.33 5.45
C GLU A 59 2.07 20.48 4.98
N PRO A 60 1.04 21.09 4.33
CA PRO A 60 -0.04 20.31 3.72
C PRO A 60 0.47 19.55 2.50
N LYS A 61 0.19 18.27 2.46
CA LYS A 61 0.50 17.38 1.33
C LYS A 61 -0.79 16.83 0.74
N LYS A 62 -0.79 16.70 -0.59
CA LYS A 62 -1.82 16.01 -1.35
C LYS A 62 -1.15 14.93 -2.19
N ILE A 63 -1.63 13.70 -2.06
CA ILE A 63 -1.08 12.53 -2.74
C ILE A 63 -2.21 11.83 -3.47
N ASP A 64 -2.03 11.55 -4.74
CA ASP A 64 -2.90 10.68 -5.52
C ASP A 64 -2.52 9.24 -5.20
N VAL A 65 -3.43 8.49 -4.58
CA VAL A 65 -3.20 7.10 -4.22
C VAL A 65 -3.93 6.18 -5.17
N SER A 66 -3.20 5.25 -5.74
CA SER A 66 -3.75 4.11 -6.48
C SER A 66 -3.69 2.88 -5.58
N LEU A 67 -4.86 2.43 -5.08
CA LEU A 67 -4.99 1.22 -4.28
C LEU A 67 -5.41 0.04 -5.15
N PHE A 68 -4.73 -1.10 -4.99
CA PHE A 68 -5.00 -2.32 -5.72
C PHE A 68 -5.44 -3.43 -4.75
N ASP A 69 -6.63 -3.99 -4.99
CA ASP A 69 -7.06 -5.24 -4.35
C ASP A 69 -6.53 -6.43 -5.14
N THR A 70 -5.95 -7.41 -4.47
CA THR A 70 -5.35 -8.58 -5.11
C THR A 70 -5.99 -9.87 -4.61
N ALA A 71 -5.99 -10.89 -5.49
CA ALA A 71 -6.42 -12.23 -5.11
C ALA A 71 -5.59 -12.78 -3.94
N GLY A 72 -6.25 -13.25 -2.90
CA GLY A 72 -5.60 -13.77 -1.69
C GLY A 72 -5.30 -15.27 -1.73
N GLN A 73 -5.68 -15.97 -2.79
CA GLN A 73 -5.36 -17.39 -2.93
C GLN A 73 -3.91 -17.57 -3.35
N GLU A 74 -3.20 -18.48 -2.68
CA GLU A 74 -1.82 -18.85 -2.99
C GLU A 74 -1.63 -19.31 -4.43
N LYS A 75 -2.68 -19.91 -5.04
CA LYS A 75 -2.69 -20.34 -6.45
C LYS A 75 -2.53 -19.17 -7.44
N PHE A 76 -2.96 -17.98 -7.07
CA PHE A 76 -2.87 -16.78 -7.89
C PHE A 76 -1.70 -15.86 -7.52
N ARG A 77 -0.79 -16.31 -6.65
CA ARG A 77 0.38 -15.52 -6.22
C ARG A 77 1.26 -15.08 -7.39
N ALA A 78 1.43 -15.94 -8.40
CA ALA A 78 2.20 -15.58 -9.60
C ALA A 78 1.59 -14.39 -10.36
N LEU A 79 0.26 -14.26 -10.38
CA LEU A 79 -0.44 -13.11 -10.96
C LEU A 79 -0.29 -11.86 -10.08
N THR A 80 -0.29 -12.03 -8.77
CA THR A 80 -0.12 -10.92 -7.82
C THR A 80 1.29 -10.32 -7.90
N ARG A 81 2.32 -11.12 -8.13
CA ARG A 81 3.73 -10.69 -8.23
C ARG A 81 3.96 -9.61 -9.30
N GLN A 82 3.25 -9.65 -10.41
CA GLN A 82 3.38 -8.62 -11.46
C GLN A 82 2.99 -7.21 -10.97
N TYR A 83 2.15 -7.13 -9.92
CA TYR A 83 1.71 -5.88 -9.32
C TYR A 83 2.66 -5.35 -8.24
N TYR A 84 3.65 -6.14 -7.79
CA TYR A 84 4.62 -5.71 -6.78
C TYR A 84 5.59 -4.65 -7.32
N LYS A 85 5.84 -4.67 -8.62
CA LYS A 85 6.73 -3.70 -9.25
C LYS A 85 6.22 -2.27 -9.13
N GLY A 86 7.08 -1.39 -8.61
CA GLY A 86 6.77 0.04 -8.45
C GLY A 86 5.77 0.33 -7.34
N THR A 87 5.56 -0.60 -6.41
CA THR A 87 4.76 -0.40 -5.20
C THR A 87 5.51 0.46 -4.20
N ASP A 88 4.80 1.38 -3.56
CA ASP A 88 5.31 2.28 -2.52
C ASP A 88 4.86 1.84 -1.14
N GLY A 89 3.66 1.29 -1.06
CA GLY A 89 3.09 0.78 0.17
C GLY A 89 2.41 -0.56 -0.04
N VAL A 90 2.51 -1.39 0.97
CA VAL A 90 1.86 -2.70 1.04
C VAL A 90 1.05 -2.75 2.33
N LEU A 91 -0.24 -2.98 2.22
CA LEU A 91 -1.08 -3.31 3.36
C LEU A 91 -1.23 -4.83 3.40
N LEU A 92 -0.57 -5.46 4.36
CA LEU A 92 -0.60 -6.90 4.59
C LEU A 92 -1.62 -7.20 5.67
N LEU A 93 -2.74 -7.81 5.27
CA LEU A 93 -3.84 -8.13 6.17
C LEU A 93 -3.76 -9.58 6.62
N TYR A 94 -4.06 -9.80 7.91
CA TYR A 94 -4.31 -11.12 8.47
C TYR A 94 -5.62 -11.10 9.31
N ASP A 95 -6.17 -12.26 9.61
CA ASP A 95 -7.36 -12.45 10.44
C ASP A 95 -6.90 -12.77 11.87
N ILE A 96 -7.24 -11.92 12.85
CA ILE A 96 -6.83 -12.11 14.24
C ILE A 96 -7.44 -13.35 14.90
N THR A 97 -8.46 -13.93 14.26
CA THR A 97 -9.16 -15.17 14.70
C THR A 97 -8.71 -16.41 13.92
N ASP A 98 -7.77 -16.30 12.98
CA ASP A 98 -7.18 -17.44 12.26
C ASP A 98 -5.64 -17.36 12.24
N LYS A 99 -5.01 -18.12 13.15
CA LYS A 99 -3.54 -18.18 13.32
C LYS A 99 -2.81 -18.50 12.02
N ARG A 100 -3.37 -19.33 11.13
CA ARG A 100 -2.75 -19.73 9.86
C ARG A 100 -2.54 -18.54 8.93
N THR A 101 -3.45 -17.55 8.97
CA THR A 101 -3.33 -16.33 8.16
C THR A 101 -2.17 -15.45 8.63
N PHE A 102 -1.88 -15.48 9.92
CA PHE A 102 -0.75 -14.78 10.52
C PHE A 102 0.59 -15.52 10.28
N GLU A 103 0.62 -16.83 10.42
CA GLU A 103 1.80 -17.65 10.12
C GLU A 103 2.28 -17.48 8.67
N ASN A 104 1.37 -17.20 7.75
CA ASN A 104 1.69 -16.92 6.35
C ASN A 104 2.24 -15.51 6.08
N VAL A 105 2.33 -14.63 7.08
CA VAL A 105 2.89 -13.27 6.93
C VAL A 105 4.32 -13.32 6.38
N GLU A 106 5.17 -14.19 6.94
CA GLU A 106 6.55 -14.39 6.47
C GLU A 106 6.61 -14.72 4.97
N MET A 107 5.78 -15.68 4.54
CA MET A 107 5.70 -16.10 3.14
C MET A 107 5.28 -14.94 2.20
N TRP A 108 4.40 -14.04 2.66
CA TRP A 108 4.01 -12.86 1.89
C TRP A 108 5.16 -11.87 1.77
N VAL A 109 5.91 -11.64 2.85
CA VAL A 109 7.08 -10.76 2.87
C VAL A 109 8.18 -11.32 1.96
N ASP A 110 8.47 -12.61 2.00
CA ASP A 110 9.45 -13.26 1.13
C ASP A 110 9.07 -13.12 -0.34
N SER A 111 7.79 -13.32 -0.68
CA SER A 111 7.28 -13.12 -2.04
C SER A 111 7.43 -11.67 -2.54
N LEU A 112 7.29 -10.69 -1.66
CA LEU A 112 7.56 -9.29 -1.96
C LEU A 112 9.05 -9.06 -2.22
N ASN A 113 9.91 -9.53 -1.32
CA ASN A 113 11.36 -9.37 -1.43
C ASN A 113 11.94 -10.00 -2.70
N GLU A 114 11.40 -11.17 -3.12
CA GLU A 114 11.80 -11.82 -4.37
C GLU A 114 11.37 -11.05 -5.63
N SER A 115 10.29 -10.29 -5.54
CA SER A 115 9.64 -9.67 -6.71
C SER A 115 9.96 -8.20 -6.89
N ILE A 116 10.25 -7.50 -5.80
CA ILE A 116 10.71 -6.12 -5.82
C ILE A 116 12.21 -6.17 -6.03
N ASP A 117 12.61 -5.94 -7.27
CA ASP A 117 14.01 -5.92 -7.73
C ASP A 117 14.92 -5.24 -6.70
N SER A 118 16.03 -5.89 -6.37
CA SER A 118 17.11 -5.43 -5.48
C SER A 118 17.83 -4.17 -5.97
N ASN A 119 17.27 -3.45 -6.92
CA ASN A 119 17.72 -2.12 -7.27
C ASN A 119 17.62 -1.24 -6.02
N LYS A 120 18.77 -0.92 -5.44
CA LYS A 120 19.01 -0.25 -4.16
C LYS A 120 18.20 1.05 -3.91
N ASP A 121 17.39 1.49 -4.87
CA ASP A 121 16.58 2.71 -4.82
C ASP A 121 15.07 2.47 -4.61
N SER A 122 14.60 1.21 -4.59
CA SER A 122 13.17 0.91 -4.39
C SER A 122 12.82 0.90 -2.91
N LYS A 123 12.41 2.04 -2.39
CA LYS A 123 11.88 2.15 -1.02
C LYS A 123 10.38 1.83 -1.04
N TYR A 124 9.96 0.91 -0.23
CA TYR A 124 8.54 0.64 0.04
C TYR A 124 8.32 0.39 1.53
N VAL A 125 7.07 0.47 1.97
CA VAL A 125 6.68 0.22 3.35
C VAL A 125 5.68 -0.92 3.37
N VAL A 126 5.88 -1.90 4.24
CA VAL A 126 4.88 -2.90 4.58
C VAL A 126 4.23 -2.51 5.90
N ILE A 127 2.90 -2.45 5.91
CA ILE A 127 2.09 -2.19 7.10
C ILE A 127 1.26 -3.44 7.36
N LEU A 128 1.49 -4.08 8.50
CA LEU A 128 0.75 -5.26 8.94
C LEU A 128 -0.52 -4.83 9.68
N ILE A 129 -1.68 -5.38 9.29
CA ILE A 129 -2.99 -5.02 9.82
C ILE A 129 -3.72 -6.28 10.28
N GLY A 130 -4.10 -6.34 11.56
CA GLY A 130 -5.00 -7.35 12.09
C GLY A 130 -6.44 -6.96 11.79
N ASN A 131 -7.16 -7.78 11.04
CA ASN A 131 -8.55 -7.53 10.69
C ASN A 131 -9.51 -8.48 11.43
N LYS A 132 -10.81 -8.18 11.34
CA LYS A 132 -11.92 -8.92 11.93
C LYS A 132 -11.98 -8.86 13.47
N LYS A 133 -11.64 -7.71 14.00
CA LYS A 133 -11.72 -7.45 15.46
C LYS A 133 -13.14 -7.62 16.01
N ASP A 134 -14.16 -7.46 15.18
CA ASP A 134 -15.57 -7.70 15.50
C ASP A 134 -15.85 -9.14 15.95
N LEU A 135 -15.10 -10.11 15.42
CA LEU A 135 -15.33 -11.52 15.73
C LEU A 135 -14.89 -11.94 17.12
N ILE A 136 -14.06 -11.18 17.82
CA ILE A 136 -13.58 -11.52 19.18
C ILE A 136 -14.74 -11.62 20.18
N ASN A 137 -15.82 -10.87 19.95
CA ASN A 137 -16.99 -10.82 20.82
C ASN A 137 -18.15 -11.72 20.35
N VAL A 138 -17.92 -12.53 19.32
CA VAL A 138 -18.93 -13.44 18.77
C VAL A 138 -18.71 -14.84 19.33
N GLU A 139 -19.79 -15.51 19.72
CA GLU A 139 -19.76 -16.89 20.19
C GLU A 139 -19.11 -17.81 19.15
N ASN A 140 -18.26 -18.71 19.60
CA ASN A 140 -17.42 -19.63 18.79
C ASN A 140 -16.22 -19.00 18.06
N PHE A 141 -15.95 -17.71 18.22
CA PHE A 141 -14.72 -17.09 17.77
C PHE A 141 -13.86 -16.66 18.97
N SER A 142 -12.56 -16.87 18.86
CA SER A 142 -11.59 -16.43 19.84
C SER A 142 -10.38 -15.80 19.15
N ARG A 143 -9.75 -14.85 19.82
CA ARG A 143 -8.46 -14.34 19.40
C ARG A 143 -7.44 -15.49 19.32
N GLN A 144 -6.76 -15.63 18.21
CA GLN A 144 -5.67 -16.60 18.01
C GLN A 144 -4.30 -15.95 17.86
N VAL A 145 -4.26 -14.63 17.66
CA VAL A 145 -3.04 -13.84 17.51
C VAL A 145 -3.11 -12.65 18.45
N SER A 146 -2.10 -12.48 19.31
CA SER A 146 -1.97 -11.31 20.16
C SER A 146 -1.37 -10.12 19.42
N GLU A 147 -1.58 -8.90 19.95
CA GLU A 147 -0.91 -7.72 19.41
C GLU A 147 0.61 -7.77 19.62
N GLU A 148 1.07 -8.41 20.69
CA GLU A 148 2.48 -8.60 21.00
C GLU A 148 3.16 -9.44 19.93
N GLU A 149 2.59 -10.61 19.57
CA GLU A 149 3.09 -11.45 18.47
C GLU A 149 3.14 -10.67 17.14
N ALA A 150 2.11 -9.85 16.87
CA ALA A 150 2.07 -9.02 15.66
C ALA A 150 3.15 -7.93 15.64
N LYS A 151 3.45 -7.32 16.79
CA LYS A 151 4.54 -6.34 16.91
C LYS A 151 5.92 -6.99 16.78
N GLU A 152 6.10 -8.18 17.35
CA GLU A 152 7.35 -8.96 17.21
C GLU A 152 7.65 -9.31 15.76
N ILE A 153 6.66 -9.80 15.01
CA ILE A 153 6.87 -10.11 13.58
C ILE A 153 7.13 -8.85 12.77
N CYS A 154 6.51 -7.72 13.12
CA CYS A 154 6.81 -6.44 12.51
C CYS A 154 8.28 -6.01 12.72
N GLN A 155 8.81 -6.21 13.92
CA GLN A 155 10.22 -5.93 14.21
C GLN A 155 11.15 -6.87 13.42
N LYS A 156 10.84 -8.19 13.40
CA LYS A 156 11.61 -9.20 12.67
C LYS A 156 11.77 -8.85 11.18
N PHE A 157 10.71 -8.39 10.52
CA PHE A 157 10.68 -8.12 9.09
C PHE A 157 10.75 -6.62 8.71
N ASN A 158 11.06 -5.76 9.68
CA ASN A 158 11.12 -4.30 9.48
C ASN A 158 9.83 -3.71 8.85
N MET A 159 8.70 -4.24 9.28
CA MET A 159 7.36 -3.76 8.92
C MET A 159 6.86 -2.73 9.94
N LYS A 160 5.84 -1.96 9.56
CA LYS A 160 5.08 -1.12 10.48
C LYS A 160 3.88 -1.88 11.03
N TRP A 161 3.63 -1.75 12.31
CA TRP A 161 2.38 -2.22 12.90
C TRP A 161 1.28 -1.20 12.64
N GLY A 162 0.27 -1.59 11.89
CA GLY A 162 -0.88 -0.75 11.50
C GLY A 162 -2.04 -0.81 12.50
N GLY A 163 -1.94 -1.66 13.53
CA GLY A 163 -3.02 -1.87 14.48
C GLY A 163 -4.01 -2.94 14.04
N GLU A 164 -5.08 -3.05 14.82
CA GLU A 164 -6.20 -3.95 14.54
C GLU A 164 -7.45 -3.16 14.20
N CYS A 165 -8.21 -3.68 13.26
CA CYS A 165 -9.48 -3.08 12.85
C CYS A 165 -10.58 -4.14 12.63
N SER A 166 -11.81 -3.67 12.52
CA SER A 166 -12.92 -4.40 11.93
C SER A 166 -13.35 -3.67 10.67
N THR A 167 -13.04 -4.21 9.52
CA THR A 167 -13.54 -3.65 8.25
C THR A 167 -15.07 -3.65 8.21
N LYS A 168 -15.72 -4.56 8.93
CA LYS A 168 -17.17 -4.64 9.04
C LYS A 168 -17.75 -3.46 9.82
N ASP A 169 -17.21 -3.17 11.00
CA ASP A 169 -17.78 -2.20 11.95
C ASP A 169 -17.38 -0.76 11.64
N LEU A 170 -16.15 -0.53 11.14
CA LEU A 170 -15.71 0.81 10.81
C LEU A 170 -16.60 1.44 9.74
N SER A 171 -17.01 2.68 9.93
CA SER A 171 -17.59 3.50 8.87
C SER A 171 -16.56 3.78 7.77
N LYS A 172 -17.03 4.22 6.60
CA LYS A 172 -16.15 4.64 5.52
C LYS A 172 -15.17 5.75 5.95
N ASP A 173 -15.67 6.73 6.73
CA ASP A 173 -14.86 7.87 7.15
C ASP A 173 -13.77 7.47 8.16
N GLU A 174 -14.08 6.55 9.08
CA GLU A 174 -13.09 6.00 10.01
C GLU A 174 -12.02 5.20 9.27
N LEU A 175 -12.41 4.38 8.30
CA LEU A 175 -11.49 3.61 7.49
C LEU A 175 -10.62 4.51 6.59
N LEU A 176 -11.18 5.61 6.07
CA LEU A 176 -10.41 6.63 5.34
C LEU A 176 -9.36 7.30 6.23
N LYS A 177 -9.72 7.69 7.46
CA LYS A 177 -8.75 8.27 8.41
C LYS A 177 -7.61 7.29 8.73
N LEU A 178 -7.93 6.01 8.90
CA LEU A 178 -6.94 4.96 9.11
C LEU A 178 -6.02 4.85 7.88
N PHE A 179 -6.60 4.85 6.67
CA PHE A 179 -5.85 4.78 5.43
C PHE A 179 -4.99 6.04 5.18
N GLU A 180 -5.46 7.22 5.58
CA GLU A 180 -4.66 8.46 5.58
C GLU A 180 -3.41 8.33 6.46
N SER A 181 -3.56 7.75 7.67
CA SER A 181 -2.41 7.51 8.55
C SER A 181 -1.38 6.57 7.93
N TYR A 182 -1.83 5.51 7.25
CA TYR A 182 -0.95 4.59 6.52
C TYR A 182 -0.25 5.29 5.34
N THR A 183 -0.97 6.14 4.61
CA THR A 183 -0.38 6.91 3.51
C THR A 183 0.70 7.88 4.01
N LYS A 184 0.50 8.49 5.18
CA LYS A 184 1.50 9.33 5.83
C LYS A 184 2.76 8.55 6.21
N GLU A 185 2.61 7.35 6.80
CA GLU A 185 3.75 6.46 7.12
C GLU A 185 4.55 6.09 5.87
N ILE A 186 3.85 5.83 4.75
CA ILE A 186 4.49 5.57 3.46
C ILE A 186 5.26 6.81 2.98
N TYR A 187 4.64 7.99 3.06
CA TYR A 187 5.27 9.25 2.67
C TYR A 187 6.54 9.54 3.48
N ASP A 188 6.49 9.36 4.79
CA ASP A 188 7.63 9.62 5.68
C ASP A 188 8.84 8.73 5.35
N LYS A 189 8.63 7.52 4.85
CA LYS A 189 9.70 6.58 4.49
C LYS A 189 10.13 6.66 3.02
N VAL A 190 9.18 6.77 2.10
CA VAL A 190 9.43 6.79 0.66
C VAL A 190 9.84 8.17 0.19
N GLY A 191 9.25 9.22 0.77
CA GLY A 191 9.49 10.61 0.42
C GLY A 191 8.84 11.01 -0.91
N GLU A 192 9.08 12.25 -1.33
CA GLU A 192 8.61 12.74 -2.62
C GLU A 192 9.34 12.03 -3.76
N LYS A 193 8.60 11.33 -4.60
CA LYS A 193 9.16 10.74 -5.82
C LYS A 193 9.54 11.85 -6.79
N THR A 194 10.84 12.06 -6.99
CA THR A 194 11.30 12.86 -8.12
C THR A 194 10.99 12.09 -9.40
N ASN A 195 10.05 12.60 -10.20
CA ASN A 195 9.68 12.00 -11.48
C ASN A 195 10.92 11.82 -12.36
N LYS A 196 11.41 10.59 -12.51
CA LYS A 196 12.52 10.26 -13.43
C LYS A 196 12.24 10.75 -14.88
N LYS A 197 10.97 10.91 -15.26
CA LYS A 197 10.56 11.50 -16.56
C LYS A 197 10.94 12.97 -16.73
N GLN A 198 11.04 13.76 -15.65
CA GLN A 198 11.51 15.17 -15.74
C GLN A 198 13.02 15.28 -15.88
N LYS A 199 13.81 14.38 -15.26
CA LYS A 199 15.27 14.38 -15.47
C LYS A 199 15.63 14.14 -16.93
N ILE A 200 14.93 13.25 -17.62
CA ILE A 200 15.19 12.96 -19.05
C ILE A 200 14.83 14.17 -19.94
N LYS A 201 13.68 14.83 -19.70
CA LYS A 201 13.29 16.04 -20.46
C LYS A 201 14.22 17.21 -20.22
N ASN A 202 14.70 17.41 -19.00
CA ASN A 202 15.62 18.49 -18.68
C ASN A 202 17.03 18.24 -19.25
N VAL A 203 17.49 16.99 -19.30
CA VAL A 203 18.77 16.64 -19.96
C VAL A 203 18.70 16.85 -21.47
N ASP A 204 17.58 16.50 -22.11
CA ASP A 204 17.39 16.71 -23.55
C ASP A 204 17.23 18.19 -23.91
N GLN A 205 16.58 19.00 -23.07
CA GLN A 205 16.53 20.45 -23.29
C GLN A 205 17.88 21.13 -23.10
N HIS A 206 18.70 20.68 -22.14
CA HIS A 206 20.07 21.20 -21.98
C HIS A 206 20.99 20.81 -23.14
N LYS A 207 20.86 19.59 -23.66
CA LYS A 207 21.61 19.14 -24.86
C LYS A 207 21.18 19.88 -26.11
N ARG A 208 19.88 20.20 -26.28
CA ARG A 208 19.40 21.00 -27.41
C ARG A 208 19.86 22.46 -27.34
N LYS A 209 19.86 23.10 -26.17
CA LYS A 209 20.39 24.46 -26.01
C LYS A 209 21.90 24.54 -26.28
N LYS A 210 22.71 23.56 -25.90
CA LYS A 210 24.15 23.53 -26.23
C LYS A 210 24.42 23.30 -27.71
N LYS A 211 23.56 22.57 -28.43
CA LYS A 211 23.70 22.39 -29.89
C LYS A 211 23.34 23.66 -30.70
N CYS A 212 22.38 24.48 -30.22
CA CYS A 212 22.02 25.72 -30.90
C CYS A 212 23.05 26.85 -30.76
N CYS A 213 23.93 26.82 -29.73
CA CYS A 213 24.97 27.81 -29.55
C CYS A 213 26.26 27.50 -30.33
N ALA A 214 26.39 26.28 -30.87
CA ALA A 214 27.62 25.86 -31.56
C ALA A 214 27.58 26.12 -33.11
N THR A 215 26.47 26.65 -33.65
CA THR A 215 26.28 26.82 -35.09
C THR A 215 26.21 28.30 -35.52
N LYS A 216 26.82 29.19 -34.75
CA LYS A 216 26.97 30.62 -35.15
C LYS A 216 28.40 31.07 -34.98
N ILE A 217 29.31 30.51 -35.74
CA ILE A 217 30.61 31.09 -36.11
C ILE A 217 31.01 30.42 -37.44
N VAL A 218 30.63 31.00 -38.53
CA VAL A 218 31.39 31.16 -39.77
C VAL A 218 30.82 32.36 -40.49
#